data_915464073887a910f25d2410765715f9
#
_entry.id   915464073887a910f25d2410765715f9
#
_cell.length_a   1.000
_cell.length_b   1.000
_cell.length_c   1.000
_cell.angle_alpha   90.00
_cell.angle_beta   90.00
_cell.angle_gamma   90.00
#
_symmetry.space_group_name_H-M   'P 1'
#
loop_
_entity.id
_entity.type
_entity.pdbx_description
1 polymer ?
#
loop_
_entity_poly.entity_id
_entity_poly.type
_entity_poly.pdbx_seq_one_letter_code
_entity_poly.pdbx_strand_id
1 'polypeptide(L)'
;MLSLKHSGKKGLLAITLVSLLMLFTEAHANPRYAAIVIDAATGAVLHEENADEERYIASLTKMMTLYLLFEAVEQKRISLDTDMHVSAFAASMPPTNIRLQAGNTLSVRDAIKALVVRSANDVAVVVAEALAGSEARFSQLMTSKARQLGMHSTIFRNASGLPNREQVTSARDMSVLSIRLMKNFPQHYHFFSTQSFRHKGITYNSHNRLLRY
;
A
#
# COMPACT_ATOMS: atom_id res chain seq x y z
N MET A 1 -5.59 -29.26 -76.51
CA MET A 1 -5.30 -27.89 -76.10
C MET A 1 -5.63 -27.75 -74.61
N LEU A 2 -4.62 -27.70 -73.77
CA LEU A 2 -4.74 -27.73 -72.29
C LEU A 2 -4.98 -26.29 -71.77
N SER A 3 -6.00 -26.16 -70.96
CA SER A 3 -6.25 -24.96 -70.17
C SER A 3 -5.54 -25.09 -68.81
N LEU A 4 -4.52 -24.30 -68.53
CA LEU A 4 -3.79 -24.25 -67.27
C LEU A 4 -4.38 -23.19 -66.31
N LYS A 5 -4.98 -23.64 -65.31
CA LYS A 5 -5.16 -23.22 -63.90
C LYS A 5 -4.57 -21.89 -63.44
N HIS A 6 -5.48 -21.01 -63.04
CA HIS A 6 -5.25 -19.86 -62.16
C HIS A 6 -5.58 -20.17 -60.68
N SER A 7 -4.92 -21.17 -60.05
CA SER A 7 -5.25 -21.56 -58.66
C SER A 7 -4.19 -21.14 -57.60
N GLY A 8 -3.01 -20.70 -58.01
CA GLY A 8 -1.90 -20.47 -57.06
C GLY A 8 -1.93 -19.16 -56.29
N LYS A 9 -2.52 -18.10 -56.86
CA LYS A 9 -2.44 -16.78 -56.26
C LYS A 9 -3.44 -16.49 -55.10
N LYS A 10 -4.59 -17.19 -55.11
CA LYS A 10 -5.60 -17.01 -54.05
C LYS A 10 -5.22 -17.71 -52.75
N GLY A 11 -4.49 -18.83 -52.80
CA GLY A 11 -3.99 -19.56 -51.66
C GLY A 11 -2.88 -18.81 -50.90
N LEU A 12 -1.97 -18.17 -51.64
CA LEU A 12 -0.87 -17.42 -51.05
C LEU A 12 -1.36 -16.15 -50.32
N LEU A 13 -2.37 -15.47 -50.88
CA LEU A 13 -2.96 -14.27 -50.24
C LEU A 13 -3.71 -14.60 -48.96
N ALA A 14 -4.40 -15.75 -48.90
CA ALA A 14 -5.11 -16.20 -47.71
C ALA A 14 -4.15 -16.59 -46.58
N ILE A 15 -3.03 -17.25 -46.88
CA ILE A 15 -1.99 -17.61 -45.89
C ILE A 15 -1.32 -16.37 -45.32
N THR A 16 -1.02 -15.36 -46.15
CA THR A 16 -0.41 -14.08 -45.68
C THR A 16 -1.37 -13.32 -44.80
N LEU A 17 -2.67 -13.30 -45.07
CA LEU A 17 -3.67 -12.61 -44.23
C LEU A 17 -3.86 -13.31 -42.88
N VAL A 18 -3.86 -14.63 -42.81
CA VAL A 18 -3.94 -15.42 -41.57
C VAL A 18 -2.67 -15.24 -40.74
N SER A 19 -1.50 -15.18 -41.37
CA SER A 19 -0.23 -14.92 -40.66
C SER A 19 -0.16 -13.50 -40.07
N LEU A 20 -0.78 -12.50 -40.72
CA LEU A 20 -0.83 -11.14 -40.21
C LEU A 20 -1.82 -10.99 -39.06
N LEU A 21 -2.92 -11.75 -39.02
CA LEU A 21 -3.86 -11.77 -37.90
C LEU A 21 -3.29 -12.45 -36.64
N MET A 22 -2.30 -13.32 -36.78
CA MET A 22 -1.66 -13.99 -35.62
C MET A 22 -0.62 -13.13 -34.91
N LEU A 23 -0.25 -11.97 -35.45
CA LEU A 23 0.73 -11.07 -34.83
C LEU A 23 0.13 -10.08 -33.79
N PHE A 24 -1.21 -10.06 -33.67
CA PHE A 24 -1.89 -9.35 -32.56
C PHE A 24 -2.19 -10.32 -31.42
N THR A 25 -1.17 -10.99 -30.90
CA THR A 25 -1.26 -11.49 -29.52
C THR A 25 -1.17 -10.26 -28.62
N GLU A 26 -2.31 -9.75 -28.19
CA GLU A 26 -2.35 -8.83 -27.07
C GLU A 26 -1.55 -9.49 -25.95
N ALA A 27 -0.45 -8.83 -25.55
CA ALA A 27 0.24 -9.21 -24.34
C ALA A 27 -0.81 -9.11 -23.22
N HIS A 28 -1.31 -10.26 -22.78
CA HIS A 28 -2.28 -10.31 -21.70
C HIS A 28 -1.57 -9.70 -20.48
N ALA A 29 -1.90 -8.46 -20.17
CA ALA A 29 -1.47 -7.81 -18.94
C ALA A 29 -1.79 -8.78 -17.79
N ASN A 30 -0.82 -9.00 -16.90
CA ASN A 30 -1.07 -9.84 -15.72
C ASN A 30 -2.27 -9.26 -14.96
N PRO A 31 -3.42 -9.95 -14.88
CA PRO A 31 -4.65 -9.39 -14.32
C PRO A 31 -4.53 -8.99 -12.84
N ARG A 32 -3.40 -9.37 -12.20
CA ARG A 32 -3.07 -8.98 -10.82
C ARG A 32 -2.06 -7.84 -10.74
N TYR A 33 -1.51 -7.39 -11.86
CA TYR A 33 -0.52 -6.31 -11.89
C TYR A 33 -1.22 -4.97 -12.03
N ALA A 34 -0.78 -3.99 -11.22
CA ALA A 34 -1.12 -2.59 -11.35
C ALA A 34 0.10 -1.76 -10.96
N ALA A 35 0.42 -0.74 -11.72
CA ALA A 35 1.57 0.13 -11.47
C ALA A 35 1.27 1.56 -11.89
N ILE A 36 1.92 2.50 -11.21
CA ILE A 36 1.97 3.90 -11.60
C ILE A 36 3.31 4.50 -11.18
N VAL A 37 3.88 5.35 -12.03
CA VAL A 37 5.05 6.18 -11.74
C VAL A 37 4.67 7.63 -11.97
N ILE A 38 4.85 8.45 -10.94
CA ILE A 38 4.48 9.86 -10.96
C ILE A 38 5.69 10.70 -10.57
N ASP A 39 5.93 11.77 -11.31
CA ASP A 39 6.82 12.83 -10.86
C ASP A 39 6.20 13.54 -9.66
N ALA A 40 6.82 13.42 -8.49
CA ALA A 40 6.26 13.91 -7.23
C ALA A 40 6.21 15.45 -7.13
N ALA A 41 7.01 16.16 -7.93
CA ALA A 41 7.05 17.63 -7.93
C ALA A 41 5.92 18.19 -8.82
N THR A 42 5.76 17.65 -10.01
CA THR A 42 4.82 18.15 -11.03
C THR A 42 3.45 17.45 -10.99
N GLY A 43 3.38 16.22 -10.49
CA GLY A 43 2.21 15.35 -10.56
C GLY A 43 2.04 14.66 -11.92
N ALA A 44 3.01 14.81 -12.85
CA ALA A 44 2.95 14.18 -14.16
C ALA A 44 3.07 12.65 -14.04
N VAL A 45 2.17 11.94 -14.71
CA VAL A 45 2.23 10.49 -14.83
C VAL A 45 3.30 10.14 -15.87
N LEU A 46 4.33 9.41 -15.46
CA LEU A 46 5.44 8.97 -16.30
C LEU A 46 5.22 7.57 -16.87
N HIS A 47 4.51 6.74 -16.14
CA HIS A 47 4.12 5.39 -16.56
C HIS A 47 2.90 4.95 -15.76
N GLU A 48 1.99 4.23 -16.39
CA GLU A 48 0.88 3.56 -15.71
C GLU A 48 0.46 2.28 -16.43
N GLU A 49 0.04 1.30 -15.65
CA GLU A 49 -0.54 0.05 -16.13
C GLU A 49 -1.59 -0.41 -15.11
N ASN A 50 -2.84 -0.57 -15.54
CA ASN A 50 -3.98 -0.94 -14.70
C ASN A 50 -4.09 -0.06 -13.43
N ALA A 51 -3.70 1.22 -13.50
CA ALA A 51 -3.51 2.09 -12.34
C ALA A 51 -4.80 2.36 -11.56
N ASP A 52 -5.95 2.29 -12.22
CA ASP A 52 -7.28 2.54 -11.64
C ASP A 52 -8.02 1.26 -11.23
N GLU A 53 -7.48 0.10 -11.59
CA GLU A 53 -8.07 -1.19 -11.25
C GLU A 53 -8.00 -1.47 -9.75
N GLU A 54 -9.11 -1.98 -9.19
CA GLU A 54 -9.14 -2.35 -7.78
C GLU A 54 -8.21 -3.51 -7.47
N ARG A 55 -7.42 -3.36 -6.40
CA ARG A 55 -6.46 -4.34 -5.91
C ARG A 55 -6.52 -4.47 -4.41
N TYR A 56 -6.18 -5.64 -3.90
CA TYR A 56 -5.97 -5.84 -2.46
C TYR A 56 -4.70 -5.12 -2.02
N ILE A 57 -4.84 -4.29 -1.01
CA ILE A 57 -3.81 -3.34 -0.57
C ILE A 57 -2.73 -3.97 0.31
N ALA A 58 -3.04 -5.07 1.01
CA ALA A 58 -2.14 -5.71 1.96
C ALA A 58 -1.49 -4.69 2.93
N SER A 59 -0.21 -4.87 3.27
CA SER A 59 0.50 -4.02 4.24
C SER A 59 0.71 -2.56 3.83
N LEU A 60 0.44 -2.19 2.57
CA LEU A 60 0.41 -0.77 2.19
C LEU A 60 -0.70 0.01 2.93
N THR A 61 -1.71 -0.68 3.48
CA THR A 61 -2.70 -0.14 4.42
C THR A 61 -2.06 0.71 5.52
N LYS A 62 -0.91 0.27 6.05
CA LYS A 62 -0.19 0.94 7.14
C LYS A 62 0.33 2.34 6.76
N MET A 63 0.37 2.67 5.48
CA MET A 63 0.65 4.05 5.06
C MET A 63 -0.46 5.01 5.51
N MET A 64 -1.74 4.60 5.42
CA MET A 64 -2.85 5.40 5.96
C MET A 64 -2.85 5.41 7.49
N THR A 65 -2.48 4.32 8.14
CA THR A 65 -2.28 4.28 9.59
C THR A 65 -1.22 5.28 10.04
N LEU A 66 -0.07 5.32 9.36
CA LEU A 66 0.98 6.32 9.60
C LEU A 66 0.52 7.74 9.28
N TYR A 67 -0.25 7.94 8.20
CA TYR A 67 -0.80 9.25 7.85
C TYR A 67 -1.62 9.84 9.00
N LEU A 68 -2.58 9.06 9.52
CA LEU A 68 -3.44 9.48 10.63
C LEU A 68 -2.67 9.66 11.94
N LEU A 69 -1.63 8.85 12.17
CA LEU A 69 -0.75 8.99 13.33
C LEU A 69 0.07 10.28 13.26
N PHE A 70 0.67 10.59 12.11
CA PHE A 70 1.39 11.85 11.89
C PHE A 70 0.45 13.06 12.00
N GLU A 71 -0.75 12.98 11.42
CA GLU A 71 -1.76 14.02 11.53
C GLU A 71 -2.13 14.30 13.00
N ALA A 72 -2.27 13.25 13.82
CA ALA A 72 -2.57 13.39 15.24
C ALA A 72 -1.42 14.08 16.01
N VAL A 73 -0.16 13.78 15.64
CA VAL A 73 1.03 14.44 16.21
C VAL A 73 1.08 15.93 15.81
N GLU A 74 0.88 16.24 14.53
CA GLU A 74 0.88 17.62 14.03
C GLU A 74 -0.24 18.46 14.65
N GLN A 75 -1.41 17.86 14.86
CA GLN A 75 -2.54 18.50 15.54
C GLN A 75 -2.35 18.58 17.07
N LYS A 76 -1.20 18.13 17.61
CA LYS A 76 -0.88 18.11 19.04
C LYS A 76 -1.90 17.34 19.91
N ARG A 77 -2.67 16.42 19.31
CA ARG A 77 -3.56 15.53 20.05
C ARG A 77 -2.79 14.47 20.84
N ILE A 78 -1.63 14.10 20.33
CA ILE A 78 -0.62 13.23 20.95
C ILE A 78 0.77 13.77 20.61
N SER A 79 1.81 13.29 21.32
CA SER A 79 3.22 13.58 21.00
C SER A 79 3.96 12.30 20.61
N LEU A 80 5.17 12.42 20.09
CA LEU A 80 6.03 11.27 19.79
C LEU A 80 6.35 10.42 21.04
N ASP A 81 6.30 11.01 22.22
CA ASP A 81 6.61 10.39 23.49
C ASP A 81 5.36 9.95 24.27
N THR A 82 4.16 10.13 23.68
CA THR A 82 2.91 9.62 24.26
C THR A 82 2.92 8.09 24.25
N ASP A 83 2.62 7.49 25.40
CA ASP A 83 2.46 6.05 25.56
C ASP A 83 1.04 5.64 25.19
N MET A 84 0.93 4.66 24.29
CA MET A 84 -0.34 4.04 23.88
C MET A 84 -0.47 2.66 24.55
N HIS A 85 -1.67 2.37 25.07
CA HIS A 85 -1.96 1.09 25.73
C HIS A 85 -2.02 -0.06 24.73
N VAL A 86 -1.47 -1.22 25.13
CA VAL A 86 -1.54 -2.46 24.35
C VAL A 86 -2.68 -3.32 24.88
N SER A 87 -3.75 -3.42 24.12
CA SER A 87 -4.89 -4.30 24.45
C SER A 87 -4.56 -5.78 24.23
N ALA A 88 -5.38 -6.66 24.80
CA ALA A 88 -5.30 -8.10 24.51
C ALA A 88 -5.55 -8.39 23.03
N PHE A 89 -6.45 -7.63 22.38
CA PHE A 89 -6.73 -7.76 20.95
C PHE A 89 -5.51 -7.39 20.11
N ALA A 90 -4.87 -6.23 20.37
CA ALA A 90 -3.65 -5.83 19.67
C ALA A 90 -2.53 -6.88 19.84
N ALA A 91 -2.32 -7.38 21.06
CA ALA A 91 -1.30 -8.39 21.35
C ALA A 91 -1.55 -9.75 20.67
N SER A 92 -2.81 -10.04 20.28
CA SER A 92 -3.20 -11.29 19.61
C SER A 92 -2.97 -11.27 18.10
N MET A 93 -2.55 -10.14 17.51
CA MET A 93 -2.43 -9.99 16.06
C MET A 93 -1.40 -10.96 15.46
N PRO A 94 -1.76 -11.60 14.32
CA PRO A 94 -0.85 -12.52 13.64
C PRO A 94 0.38 -11.79 13.08
N PRO A 95 1.49 -12.47 12.81
CA PRO A 95 2.67 -11.89 12.18
C PRO A 95 2.34 -11.26 10.81
N THR A 96 3.08 -10.18 10.40
CA THR A 96 4.26 -9.63 11.08
C THR A 96 3.88 -8.80 12.31
N ASN A 97 4.65 -8.93 13.38
CA ASN A 97 4.43 -8.19 14.62
C ASN A 97 5.76 -8.00 15.38
N ILE A 98 5.75 -7.26 16.48
CA ILE A 98 6.88 -7.11 17.40
C ILE A 98 6.62 -7.78 18.75
N ARG A 99 5.59 -8.65 18.81
CA ARG A 99 5.21 -9.46 19.98
C ARG A 99 4.89 -8.60 21.20
N LEU A 100 4.04 -7.59 21.01
CA LEU A 100 3.54 -6.78 22.11
C LEU A 100 2.79 -7.65 23.13
N GLN A 101 2.86 -7.24 24.40
CA GLN A 101 2.17 -7.91 25.49
C GLN A 101 1.03 -7.04 26.00
N ALA A 102 -0.14 -7.64 26.18
CA ALA A 102 -1.30 -6.95 26.73
C ALA A 102 -0.98 -6.33 28.11
N GLY A 103 -1.52 -5.15 28.36
CA GLY A 103 -1.29 -4.38 29.58
C GLY A 103 -0.03 -3.50 29.57
N ASN A 104 0.88 -3.70 28.60
CA ASN A 104 2.02 -2.80 28.41
C ASN A 104 1.64 -1.54 27.65
N THR A 105 2.61 -0.64 27.51
CA THR A 105 2.51 0.55 26.67
C THR A 105 3.56 0.54 25.56
N LEU A 106 3.33 1.34 24.52
CA LEU A 106 4.24 1.57 23.41
C LEU A 106 4.20 3.06 23.06
N SER A 107 5.38 3.70 23.03
CA SER A 107 5.45 5.11 22.59
C SER A 107 5.07 5.28 21.12
N VAL A 108 4.51 6.44 20.77
CA VAL A 108 4.20 6.79 19.37
C VAL A 108 5.46 6.70 18.49
N ARG A 109 6.61 7.15 18.99
CA ARG A 109 7.91 7.07 18.29
C ARG A 109 8.28 5.62 17.93
N ASP A 110 8.15 4.71 18.87
CA ASP A 110 8.47 3.29 18.64
C ASP A 110 7.40 2.62 17.77
N ALA A 111 6.15 3.03 17.86
CA ALA A 111 5.08 2.57 16.98
C ALA A 111 5.38 2.94 15.52
N ILE A 112 5.78 4.20 15.23
CA ILE A 112 6.17 4.64 13.90
C ILE A 112 7.31 3.75 13.36
N LYS A 113 8.39 3.55 14.16
CA LYS A 113 9.52 2.70 13.75
C LYS A 113 9.08 1.26 13.49
N ALA A 114 8.24 0.68 14.35
CA ALA A 114 7.75 -0.68 14.17
C ALA A 114 6.88 -0.84 12.91
N LEU A 115 6.05 0.16 12.59
CA LEU A 115 5.25 0.18 11.36
C LEU A 115 6.13 0.25 10.11
N VAL A 116 7.12 1.15 10.07
CA VAL A 116 7.96 1.33 8.88
C VAL A 116 9.01 0.23 8.70
N VAL A 117 9.60 -0.27 9.79
CA VAL A 117 10.69 -1.27 9.74
C VAL A 117 10.15 -2.69 9.64
N ARG A 118 9.16 -3.03 10.47
CA ARG A 118 8.65 -4.41 10.62
C ARG A 118 7.28 -4.62 9.98
N SER A 119 6.58 -3.57 9.63
CA SER A 119 5.19 -3.66 9.17
C SER A 119 4.29 -4.35 10.21
N ALA A 120 4.45 -4.00 11.50
CA ALA A 120 3.90 -4.70 12.65
C ALA A 120 2.37 -4.57 12.73
N ASN A 121 1.65 -5.70 12.71
CA ASN A 121 0.19 -5.75 12.76
C ASN A 121 -0.36 -5.39 14.15
N ASP A 122 0.28 -5.91 15.21
CA ASP A 122 -0.04 -5.59 16.60
C ASP A 122 0.06 -4.09 16.86
N VAL A 123 1.09 -3.44 16.35
CA VAL A 123 1.29 -1.99 16.48
C VAL A 123 0.23 -1.20 15.70
N ALA A 124 -0.17 -1.66 14.51
CA ALA A 124 -1.23 -0.98 13.74
C ALA A 124 -2.55 -0.94 14.52
N VAL A 125 -2.89 -2.02 15.24
CA VAL A 125 -4.07 -2.08 16.10
C VAL A 125 -3.91 -1.16 17.33
N VAL A 126 -2.74 -1.14 17.98
CA VAL A 126 -2.46 -0.20 19.08
C VAL A 126 -2.71 1.24 18.65
N VAL A 127 -2.21 1.65 17.48
CA VAL A 127 -2.44 2.98 16.93
C VAL A 127 -3.93 3.22 16.67
N ALA A 128 -4.63 2.25 16.09
CA ALA A 128 -6.05 2.34 15.78
C ALA A 128 -6.88 2.55 17.05
N GLU A 129 -6.63 1.78 18.10
CA GLU A 129 -7.32 1.88 19.38
C GLU A 129 -7.00 3.20 20.09
N ALA A 130 -5.75 3.65 20.06
CA ALA A 130 -5.35 4.91 20.66
C ALA A 130 -6.00 6.13 19.99
N LEU A 131 -6.14 6.12 18.66
CA LEU A 131 -6.68 7.28 17.93
C LEU A 131 -8.20 7.28 17.78
N ALA A 132 -8.86 6.11 17.79
CA ALA A 132 -10.29 5.99 17.52
C ALA A 132 -11.05 5.12 18.53
N GLY A 133 -10.40 4.58 19.55
CA GLY A 133 -10.98 3.72 20.58
C GLY A 133 -11.26 2.28 20.12
N SER A 134 -11.22 2.00 18.81
CA SER A 134 -11.31 0.64 18.26
C SER A 134 -10.82 0.60 16.81
N GLU A 135 -10.34 -0.57 16.35
CA GLU A 135 -9.92 -0.77 14.97
C GLU A 135 -11.08 -0.56 13.97
N ALA A 136 -12.31 -0.94 14.33
CA ALA A 136 -13.48 -0.73 13.48
C ALA A 136 -13.77 0.76 13.24
N ARG A 137 -13.74 1.60 14.27
CA ARG A 137 -13.88 3.05 14.13
C ARG A 137 -12.70 3.66 13.37
N PHE A 138 -11.50 3.16 13.61
CA PHE A 138 -10.32 3.62 12.92
C PHE A 138 -10.37 3.34 11.42
N SER A 139 -10.84 2.16 10.99
CA SER A 139 -11.00 1.83 9.57
C SER A 139 -12.02 2.72 8.86
N GLN A 140 -13.08 3.15 9.56
CA GLN A 140 -14.02 4.16 9.05
C GLN A 140 -13.33 5.53 8.90
N LEU A 141 -12.52 5.92 9.89
CA LEU A 141 -11.73 7.15 9.83
C LEU A 141 -10.73 7.12 8.67
N MET A 142 -10.03 5.99 8.47
CA MET A 142 -9.12 5.78 7.33
C MET A 142 -9.84 5.95 6.00
N THR A 143 -11.02 5.34 5.84
CA THR A 143 -11.82 5.45 4.61
C THR A 143 -12.33 6.88 4.39
N SER A 144 -12.78 7.55 5.44
CA SER A 144 -13.16 8.96 5.37
C SER A 144 -11.99 9.85 4.95
N LYS A 145 -10.81 9.63 5.54
CA LYS A 145 -9.58 10.34 5.18
C LYS A 145 -9.18 10.06 3.72
N ALA A 146 -9.28 8.84 3.25
CA ALA A 146 -9.04 8.50 1.85
C ALA A 146 -9.90 9.34 0.91
N ARG A 147 -11.19 9.48 1.17
CA ARG A 147 -12.10 10.33 0.38
C ARG A 147 -11.67 11.81 0.40
N GLN A 148 -11.28 12.35 1.57
CA GLN A 148 -10.78 13.72 1.71
C GLN A 148 -9.50 13.97 0.92
N LEU A 149 -8.66 12.95 0.76
CA LEU A 149 -7.41 13.02 -0.02
C LEU A 149 -7.63 12.84 -1.53
N GLY A 150 -8.83 12.46 -1.96
CA GLY A 150 -9.14 12.17 -3.36
C GLY A 150 -8.95 10.70 -3.76
N MET A 151 -8.80 9.78 -2.81
CA MET A 151 -8.66 8.32 -3.02
C MET A 151 -10.04 7.68 -3.14
N HIS A 152 -10.66 7.77 -4.31
CA HIS A 152 -12.07 7.39 -4.50
C HIS A 152 -12.29 5.88 -4.66
N SER A 153 -11.28 5.12 -5.04
CA SER A 153 -11.32 3.66 -5.19
C SER A 153 -10.84 2.90 -3.94
N THR A 154 -10.65 3.60 -2.79
CA THR A 154 -10.04 3.01 -1.61
C THR A 154 -11.04 2.83 -0.48
N ILE A 155 -11.10 1.61 0.07
CA ILE A 155 -11.87 1.25 1.26
C ILE A 155 -10.96 0.53 2.23
N PHE A 156 -10.90 1.00 3.48
CA PHE A 156 -10.19 0.35 4.57
C PHE A 156 -11.17 -0.39 5.48
N ARG A 157 -10.76 -1.59 5.97
CA ARG A 157 -11.53 -2.43 6.90
C ARG A 157 -10.75 -2.79 8.16
N ASN A 158 -9.43 -2.60 8.15
CA ASN A 158 -8.56 -2.75 9.32
C ASN A 158 -7.35 -1.83 9.19
N ALA A 159 -6.58 -1.70 10.28
CA ALA A 159 -5.42 -0.82 10.36
C ALA A 159 -4.13 -1.44 9.78
N SER A 160 -4.10 -2.75 9.59
CA SER A 160 -2.88 -3.52 9.34
C SER A 160 -2.72 -4.00 7.90
N GLY A 161 -3.82 -4.15 7.17
CA GLY A 161 -3.82 -4.77 5.84
C GLY A 161 -3.94 -6.29 5.87
N LEU A 162 -4.39 -6.85 6.99
CA LEU A 162 -4.79 -8.25 7.06
C LEU A 162 -5.95 -8.54 6.09
N PRO A 163 -6.08 -9.78 5.61
CA PRO A 163 -7.05 -10.11 4.57
C PRO A 163 -8.48 -9.70 4.91
N ASN A 164 -9.09 -8.92 4.04
CA ASN A 164 -10.51 -8.60 4.03
C ASN A 164 -10.93 -8.34 2.59
N ARG A 165 -11.99 -9.00 2.12
CA ARG A 165 -12.44 -8.93 0.71
C ARG A 165 -12.94 -7.55 0.30
N GLU A 166 -13.38 -6.74 1.25
CA GLU A 166 -13.89 -5.39 1.00
C GLU A 166 -12.80 -4.31 1.16
N GLN A 167 -11.57 -4.70 1.53
CA GLN A 167 -10.45 -3.79 1.65
C GLN A 167 -9.70 -3.70 0.33
N VAL A 168 -9.97 -2.65 -0.42
CA VAL A 168 -9.47 -2.44 -1.77
C VAL A 168 -8.88 -1.05 -1.95
N THR A 169 -8.04 -0.90 -2.97
CA THR A 169 -7.45 0.36 -3.42
C THR A 169 -7.10 0.28 -4.90
N SER A 170 -6.59 1.36 -5.48
CA SER A 170 -5.93 1.39 -6.78
C SER A 170 -4.49 1.87 -6.65
N ALA A 171 -3.64 1.58 -7.67
CA ALA A 171 -2.28 2.10 -7.69
C ALA A 171 -2.28 3.64 -7.72
N ARG A 172 -3.23 4.26 -8.43
CA ARG A 172 -3.41 5.71 -8.46
C ARG A 172 -3.73 6.28 -7.08
N ASP A 173 -4.67 5.69 -6.35
CA ASP A 173 -5.01 6.14 -4.99
C ASP A 173 -3.80 6.03 -4.04
N MET A 174 -3.03 4.94 -4.15
CA MET A 174 -1.82 4.77 -3.33
C MET A 174 -0.73 5.78 -3.69
N SER A 175 -0.63 6.23 -4.94
CA SER A 175 0.28 7.30 -5.32
C SER A 175 -0.13 8.65 -4.69
N VAL A 176 -1.44 8.93 -4.65
CA VAL A 176 -1.97 10.11 -3.94
C VAL A 176 -1.56 10.08 -2.47
N LEU A 177 -1.78 8.96 -1.77
CA LEU A 177 -1.40 8.82 -0.36
C LEU A 177 0.11 9.00 -0.15
N SER A 178 0.93 8.44 -1.04
CA SER A 178 2.40 8.56 -0.99
C SER A 178 2.86 10.01 -1.08
N ILE A 179 2.32 10.74 -2.06
CA ILE A 179 2.62 12.17 -2.26
C ILE A 179 2.14 13.00 -1.05
N ARG A 180 0.94 12.71 -0.53
CA ARG A 180 0.39 13.41 0.63
C ARG A 180 1.21 13.15 1.91
N LEU A 181 1.69 11.93 2.15
CA LEU A 181 2.60 11.64 3.26
C LEU A 181 3.87 12.51 3.20
N MET A 182 4.49 12.59 2.02
CA MET A 182 5.70 13.36 1.83
C MET A 182 5.46 14.88 1.98
N LYS A 183 4.37 15.39 1.39
CA LYS A 183 4.09 16.85 1.36
C LYS A 183 3.52 17.37 2.67
N ASN A 184 2.67 16.60 3.34
CA ASN A 184 1.96 17.06 4.55
C ASN A 184 2.79 16.85 5.82
N PHE A 185 3.73 15.89 5.81
CA PHE A 185 4.53 15.53 6.99
C PHE A 185 6.04 15.45 6.69
N PRO A 186 6.64 16.49 6.08
CA PRO A 186 8.06 16.46 5.68
C PRO A 186 8.99 16.23 6.89
N GLN A 187 8.63 16.75 8.09
CA GLN A 187 9.38 16.57 9.33
C GLN A 187 9.36 15.14 9.86
N HIS A 188 8.37 14.31 9.48
CA HIS A 188 8.27 12.91 9.86
C HIS A 188 8.74 11.96 8.75
N TYR A 189 9.01 12.47 7.54
CA TYR A 189 9.33 11.62 6.39
C TYR A 189 10.64 10.84 6.57
N HIS A 190 11.57 11.37 7.38
CA HIS A 190 12.82 10.70 7.74
C HIS A 190 12.62 9.32 8.39
N PHE A 191 11.47 9.05 9.03
CA PHE A 191 11.20 7.72 9.60
C PHE A 191 11.20 6.62 8.54
N PHE A 192 10.82 6.91 7.29
CA PHE A 192 10.81 5.92 6.21
C PHE A 192 12.22 5.45 5.79
N SER A 193 13.28 6.16 6.18
CA SER A 193 14.67 5.77 5.98
C SER A 193 15.25 4.93 7.14
N THR A 194 14.45 4.57 8.15
CA THR A 194 14.90 3.79 9.30
C THR A 194 15.31 2.38 8.86
N GLN A 195 16.57 2.04 8.98
CA GLN A 195 17.11 0.72 8.61
C GLN A 195 16.84 -0.36 9.65
N SER A 196 16.87 0.00 10.92
CA SER A 196 16.56 -0.90 12.03
C SER A 196 16.07 -0.14 13.25
N PHE A 197 15.41 -0.85 14.17
CA PHE A 197 15.11 -0.33 15.50
C PHE A 197 15.19 -1.45 16.54
N ARG A 198 15.40 -1.06 17.80
CA ARG A 198 15.47 -2.01 18.93
C ARG A 198 14.28 -1.82 19.84
N HIS A 199 13.57 -2.91 20.14
CA HIS A 199 12.48 -2.94 21.12
C HIS A 199 12.66 -4.10 22.07
N LYS A 200 12.61 -3.86 23.40
CA LYS A 200 12.78 -4.87 24.44
C LYS A 200 13.95 -5.84 24.20
N GLY A 201 15.09 -5.29 23.83
CA GLY A 201 16.32 -6.08 23.61
C GLY A 201 16.43 -6.74 22.22
N ILE A 202 15.35 -6.79 21.44
CA ILE A 202 15.32 -7.38 20.10
C ILE A 202 15.56 -6.30 19.05
N THR A 203 16.49 -6.55 18.11
CA THR A 203 16.72 -5.67 16.95
C THR A 203 15.93 -6.19 15.77
N TYR A 204 15.13 -5.31 15.17
CA TYR A 204 14.36 -5.54 13.96
C TYR A 204 15.00 -4.78 12.79
N ASN A 205 15.25 -5.47 11.67
CA ASN A 205 15.80 -4.86 10.46
C ASN A 205 14.67 -4.58 9.46
N SER A 206 14.83 -3.50 8.67
CA SER A 206 13.88 -3.12 7.66
C SER A 206 13.72 -4.18 6.57
N HIS A 207 12.48 -4.40 6.15
CA HIS A 207 12.15 -5.21 4.97
C HIS A 207 12.48 -4.49 3.65
N ASN A 208 12.65 -3.17 3.68
CA ASN A 208 12.98 -2.39 2.50
C ASN A 208 14.46 -2.59 2.12
N ARG A 209 14.68 -3.38 1.07
CA ARG A 209 16.03 -3.68 0.57
C ARG A 209 16.75 -2.46 -0.01
N LEU A 210 16.01 -1.45 -0.49
CA LEU A 210 16.60 -0.23 -1.05
C LEU A 210 17.36 0.61 -0.01
N LEU A 211 17.08 0.40 1.29
CA LEU A 211 17.80 1.08 2.38
C LEU A 211 19.17 0.46 2.68
N ARG A 212 19.58 -0.58 1.95
CA ARG A 212 20.85 -1.30 2.18
C ARG A 212 21.97 -0.87 1.23
N TYR A 213 21.67 0.03 0.29
CA TYR A 213 22.59 0.53 -0.75
C TYR A 213 22.88 2.01 -0.56
#